data_f9923021b6507806cbbf9df2137c4437
#
_entry.id   f9923021b6507806cbbf9df2137c4437
#
_cell.length_a   1.000
_cell.length_b   1.000
_cell.length_c   1.000
_cell.angle_alpha   90.00
_cell.angle_beta   90.00
_cell.angle_gamma   90.00
#
_symmetry.space_group_name_H-M   'P 1'
#
loop_
_entity.id
_entity.type
_entity.pdbx_description
1 polymer ?
#
loop_
_entity_poly.entity_id
_entity_poly.type
_entity_poly.pdbx_seq_one_letter_code
_entity_poly.pdbx_strand_id
1 'polypeptide(L)'
;YANKAGILRKNGWQKVGKYWYYLSNYKVVTNKSIKHGKVSGRLDSQGRFSTGWVVVSDYNNKVRYIDPDSGDKYLTSTSRWIDGKLYYFDRNGYRRNDVSSIYGGPYYLEVDKTNGVMTVYTDYSKKIPVKTIRVSVGLSGTPTWDGTYGLSRSLRWQPLMGPSWGQYGTHVDGCGQG
;
A
#
# COMPACT_ATOMS: atom_id res chain seq x y z
N TYR A 1 -23.38 9.00 -22.75
CA TYR A 1 -23.57 7.88 -21.80
C TYR A 1 -25.01 7.90 -21.29
N ALA A 2 -25.68 6.79 -21.35
CA ALA A 2 -27.01 6.60 -20.76
C ALA A 2 -26.89 5.77 -19.46
N ASN A 3 -27.72 6.07 -18.46
CA ASN A 3 -27.85 5.23 -17.27
C ASN A 3 -28.65 3.95 -17.60
N LYS A 4 -28.84 3.07 -16.60
CA LYS A 4 -29.59 1.81 -16.79
C LYS A 4 -31.05 2.01 -17.25
N ALA A 5 -31.64 3.18 -17.03
CA ALA A 5 -32.97 3.56 -17.48
C ALA A 5 -32.96 4.22 -18.88
N GLY A 6 -31.86 4.24 -19.60
CA GLY A 6 -31.72 4.87 -20.92
C GLY A 6 -31.60 6.39 -20.89
N ILE A 7 -31.56 7.03 -19.71
CA ILE A 7 -31.50 8.48 -19.58
C ILE A 7 -30.07 8.95 -19.83
N LEU A 8 -29.89 9.87 -20.77
CA LEU A 8 -28.58 10.46 -21.10
C LEU A 8 -28.14 11.43 -19.99
N ARG A 9 -26.90 11.25 -19.51
CA ARG A 9 -26.28 12.17 -18.57
C ARG A 9 -25.79 13.43 -19.31
N LYS A 10 -26.34 14.58 -18.93
CA LYS A 10 -25.96 15.86 -19.53
C LYS A 10 -24.62 16.38 -19.04
N ASN A 11 -24.41 16.38 -17.73
CA ASN A 11 -23.21 16.93 -17.08
C ASN A 11 -22.77 16.05 -15.92
N GLY A 12 -21.49 16.15 -15.55
CA GLY A 12 -20.94 15.58 -14.32
C GLY A 12 -20.02 14.39 -14.56
N TRP A 13 -19.52 13.86 -13.46
CA TRP A 13 -18.61 12.74 -13.44
C TRP A 13 -19.32 11.42 -13.64
N GLN A 14 -18.72 10.53 -14.43
CA GLN A 14 -19.22 9.19 -14.71
C GLN A 14 -18.06 8.20 -14.76
N LYS A 15 -18.17 7.10 -13.97
CA LYS A 15 -17.27 5.95 -14.06
C LYS A 15 -17.76 5.00 -15.15
N VAL A 16 -16.87 4.65 -16.08
CA VAL A 16 -17.12 3.64 -17.12
C VAL A 16 -15.94 2.67 -17.11
N GLY A 17 -16.22 1.42 -16.74
CA GLY A 17 -15.18 0.44 -16.49
C GLY A 17 -14.23 0.93 -15.37
N LYS A 18 -12.95 0.97 -15.64
CA LYS A 18 -11.91 1.43 -14.69
C LYS A 18 -11.60 2.93 -14.77
N TYR A 19 -12.22 3.68 -15.68
CA TYR A 19 -11.92 5.08 -15.91
C TYR A 19 -13.04 6.01 -15.49
N TRP A 20 -12.66 7.22 -15.09
CA TRP A 20 -13.58 8.31 -14.81
C TRP A 20 -13.56 9.31 -15.98
N TYR A 21 -14.75 9.80 -16.33
CA TYR A 21 -15.00 10.77 -17.39
C TYR A 21 -15.82 11.92 -16.86
N TYR A 22 -15.62 13.10 -17.42
CA TYR A 22 -16.50 14.25 -17.16
C TYR A 22 -17.29 14.59 -18.41
N LEU A 23 -18.61 14.69 -18.26
CA LEU A 23 -19.53 15.07 -19.33
C LEU A 23 -19.94 16.54 -19.16
N SER A 24 -20.02 17.26 -20.26
CA SER A 24 -20.58 18.60 -20.37
C SER A 24 -21.42 18.67 -21.62
N ASN A 25 -22.69 19.04 -21.47
CA ASN A 25 -23.68 19.09 -22.56
C ASN A 25 -23.69 17.79 -23.39
N TYR A 26 -23.80 16.66 -22.71
CA TYR A 26 -23.84 15.31 -23.28
C TYR A 26 -22.54 14.84 -23.98
N LYS A 27 -21.49 15.65 -23.98
CA LYS A 27 -20.21 15.32 -24.61
C LYS A 27 -19.14 15.04 -23.56
N VAL A 28 -18.24 14.11 -23.84
CA VAL A 28 -17.07 13.86 -23.03
C VAL A 28 -16.07 15.02 -23.19
N VAL A 29 -15.65 15.58 -22.07
CA VAL A 29 -14.62 16.62 -22.05
C VAL A 29 -13.26 15.96 -22.15
N THR A 30 -12.37 16.48 -22.99
CA THR A 30 -11.03 15.94 -23.25
C THR A 30 -9.95 17.00 -23.07
N ASN A 31 -8.70 16.60 -22.89
CA ASN A 31 -7.51 17.47 -22.87
C ASN A 31 -7.60 18.66 -21.89
N LYS A 32 -8.33 18.54 -20.81
CA LYS A 32 -8.64 19.64 -19.88
C LYS A 32 -8.19 19.33 -18.46
N SER A 33 -7.58 20.29 -17.78
CA SER A 33 -7.39 20.25 -16.34
C SER A 33 -8.72 20.48 -15.64
N ILE A 34 -9.05 19.63 -14.67
CA ILE A 34 -10.34 19.62 -14.01
C ILE A 34 -10.20 19.14 -12.57
N LYS A 35 -11.17 19.49 -11.73
CA LYS A 35 -11.22 19.03 -10.35
C LYS A 35 -12.34 18.00 -10.18
N HIS A 36 -12.03 16.87 -9.60
CA HIS A 36 -12.99 15.84 -9.18
C HIS A 36 -12.96 15.74 -7.66
N GLY A 37 -13.98 16.25 -6.99
CA GLY A 37 -13.99 16.35 -5.54
C GLY A 37 -12.80 17.16 -5.00
N LYS A 38 -11.97 16.53 -4.18
CA LYS A 38 -10.73 17.11 -3.62
C LYS A 38 -9.49 16.92 -4.51
N VAL A 39 -9.62 16.21 -5.62
CA VAL A 39 -8.51 15.85 -6.50
C VAL A 39 -8.47 16.78 -7.69
N SER A 40 -7.31 17.40 -7.91
CA SER A 40 -7.01 18.12 -9.16
C SER A 40 -6.26 17.19 -10.11
N GLY A 41 -6.67 17.11 -11.34
CA GLY A 41 -6.08 16.23 -12.34
C GLY A 41 -6.37 16.71 -13.77
N ARG A 42 -6.05 15.88 -14.75
CA ARG A 42 -6.22 16.18 -16.15
C ARG A 42 -6.99 15.05 -16.85
N LEU A 43 -7.88 15.44 -17.74
CA LEU A 43 -8.51 14.56 -18.70
C LEU A 43 -7.58 14.42 -19.92
N ASP A 44 -7.33 13.20 -20.33
CA ASP A 44 -6.51 12.93 -21.53
C ASP A 44 -7.27 13.18 -22.84
N SER A 45 -6.65 12.85 -23.98
CA SER A 45 -7.27 12.98 -25.28
C SER A 45 -8.51 12.10 -25.50
N GLN A 46 -8.67 11.07 -24.68
CA GLN A 46 -9.85 10.19 -24.67
C GLN A 46 -10.86 10.57 -23.58
N GLY A 47 -10.59 11.64 -22.84
CA GLY A 47 -11.44 12.12 -21.74
C GLY A 47 -11.30 11.31 -20.46
N ARG A 48 -10.27 10.45 -20.30
CA ARG A 48 -10.05 9.65 -19.11
C ARG A 48 -9.36 10.48 -18.04
N PHE A 49 -9.90 10.46 -16.83
CA PHE A 49 -9.28 11.08 -15.66
C PHE A 49 -8.26 10.11 -15.06
N SER A 50 -7.04 10.59 -14.86
CA SER A 50 -5.98 9.79 -14.26
C SER A 50 -6.24 9.57 -12.76
N THR A 51 -6.21 8.31 -12.35
CA THR A 51 -6.27 7.87 -10.94
C THR A 51 -4.99 7.10 -10.59
N GLY A 52 -4.84 6.70 -9.35
CA GLY A 52 -3.65 5.98 -8.91
C GLY A 52 -2.55 6.91 -8.38
N TRP A 53 -1.30 6.58 -8.66
CA TRP A 53 -0.15 7.31 -8.14
C TRP A 53 -0.03 8.73 -8.70
N VAL A 54 0.18 9.70 -7.79
CA VAL A 54 0.43 11.10 -8.11
C VAL A 54 1.68 11.57 -7.38
N VAL A 55 2.69 11.95 -8.14
CA VAL A 55 3.89 12.59 -7.60
C VAL A 55 3.56 14.06 -7.37
N VAL A 56 3.64 14.50 -6.11
CA VAL A 56 3.38 15.90 -5.72
C VAL A 56 4.69 16.70 -5.71
N SER A 57 5.80 16.05 -5.33
CA SER A 57 7.12 16.62 -5.33
C SER A 57 8.17 15.51 -5.40
N ASP A 58 8.99 15.54 -6.44
CA ASP A 58 10.10 14.59 -6.60
C ASP A 58 11.20 14.86 -5.55
N TYR A 59 11.49 16.12 -5.28
CA TYR A 59 12.52 16.53 -4.34
C TYR A 59 12.30 15.99 -2.92
N ASN A 60 11.03 15.93 -2.46
CA ASN A 60 10.68 15.47 -1.12
C ASN A 60 10.05 14.06 -1.11
N ASN A 61 10.08 13.37 -2.24
CA ASN A 61 9.42 12.07 -2.44
C ASN A 61 7.95 12.07 -1.92
N LYS A 62 7.24 13.19 -2.12
CA LYS A 62 5.84 13.33 -1.72
C LYS A 62 4.94 12.74 -2.78
N VAL A 63 4.39 11.59 -2.48
CA VAL A 63 3.52 10.83 -3.37
C VAL A 63 2.17 10.62 -2.71
N ARG A 64 1.10 10.77 -3.47
CA ARG A 64 -0.28 10.46 -3.09
C ARG A 64 -0.85 9.36 -3.97
N TYR A 65 -1.98 8.83 -3.58
CA TYR A 65 -2.72 7.87 -4.39
C TYR A 65 -4.17 8.26 -4.48
N ILE A 66 -4.65 8.48 -5.71
CA ILE A 66 -6.08 8.72 -5.99
C ILE A 66 -6.76 7.36 -6.03
N ASP A 67 -7.73 7.16 -5.16
CA ASP A 67 -8.52 5.92 -5.14
C ASP A 67 -9.25 5.74 -6.47
N PRO A 68 -8.95 4.69 -7.27
CA PRO A 68 -9.60 4.47 -8.57
C PRO A 68 -11.10 4.21 -8.47
N ASP A 69 -11.57 3.78 -7.29
CA ASP A 69 -12.99 3.48 -7.11
C ASP A 69 -13.82 4.74 -6.91
N SER A 70 -13.30 5.72 -6.19
CA SER A 70 -13.97 7.00 -5.98
C SER A 70 -13.59 8.06 -7.03
N GLY A 71 -12.33 8.07 -7.47
CA GLY A 71 -11.77 9.07 -8.38
C GLY A 71 -11.66 10.49 -7.80
N ASP A 72 -12.34 10.78 -6.70
CA ASP A 72 -12.49 12.11 -6.12
C ASP A 72 -11.75 12.31 -4.80
N LYS A 73 -11.05 11.28 -4.31
CA LYS A 73 -10.34 11.27 -3.03
C LYS A 73 -8.93 10.72 -3.16
N TYR A 74 -8.04 11.27 -2.36
CA TYR A 74 -6.78 10.60 -2.03
C TYR A 74 -7.02 9.59 -0.90
N LEU A 75 -6.25 8.51 -0.89
CA LEU A 75 -6.18 7.66 0.29
C LEU A 75 -5.56 8.46 1.44
N THR A 76 -6.21 8.47 2.59
CA THR A 76 -5.78 9.19 3.80
C THR A 76 -5.99 8.34 5.04
N SER A 77 -5.08 8.41 6.00
CA SER A 77 -5.13 7.68 7.27
C SER A 77 -5.50 6.20 7.10
N THR A 78 -4.91 5.56 6.11
CA THR A 78 -5.22 4.17 5.75
C THR A 78 -4.02 3.45 5.18
N SER A 79 -4.05 2.14 5.27
CA SER A 79 -3.15 1.26 4.51
C SER A 79 -3.90 0.60 3.36
N ARG A 80 -3.23 0.38 2.25
CA ARG A 80 -3.80 -0.27 1.07
C ARG A 80 -2.76 -1.13 0.38
N TRP A 81 -3.16 -2.33 0.00
CA TRP A 81 -2.40 -3.15 -0.94
C TRP A 81 -2.57 -2.59 -2.36
N ILE A 82 -1.45 -2.29 -3.00
CA ILE A 82 -1.38 -1.77 -4.37
C ILE A 82 -0.27 -2.52 -5.07
N ASP A 83 -0.59 -3.20 -6.17
CA ASP A 83 0.37 -3.97 -6.96
C ASP A 83 1.23 -4.93 -6.11
N GLY A 84 0.59 -5.65 -5.18
CA GLY A 84 1.24 -6.64 -4.31
C GLY A 84 2.16 -6.08 -3.22
N LYS A 85 2.06 -4.78 -2.93
CA LYS A 85 2.78 -4.12 -1.84
C LYS A 85 1.83 -3.36 -0.93
N LEU A 86 2.11 -3.39 0.37
CA LEU A 86 1.35 -2.65 1.36
C LEU A 86 1.92 -1.23 1.50
N TYR A 87 1.04 -0.24 1.41
CA TYR A 87 1.37 1.17 1.58
C TYR A 87 0.53 1.81 2.67
N TYR A 88 1.13 2.74 3.42
CA TYR A 88 0.42 3.59 4.37
C TYR A 88 0.38 5.03 3.87
N PHE A 89 -0.79 5.64 4.01
CA PHE A 89 -1.04 7.05 3.68
C PHE A 89 -1.42 7.81 4.95
N ASP A 90 -0.71 8.90 5.22
CA ASP A 90 -0.95 9.73 6.38
C ASP A 90 -2.26 10.55 6.27
N ARG A 91 -2.57 11.34 7.30
CA ARG A 91 -3.78 12.19 7.32
C ARG A 91 -3.86 13.20 6.17
N ASN A 92 -2.73 13.57 5.58
CA ASN A 92 -2.64 14.47 4.44
C ASN A 92 -2.65 13.72 3.10
N GLY A 93 -2.73 12.39 3.13
CA GLY A 93 -2.73 11.52 1.96
C GLY A 93 -1.34 11.28 1.36
N TYR A 94 -0.26 11.63 2.04
CA TYR A 94 1.09 11.31 1.57
C TYR A 94 1.48 9.89 1.95
N ARG A 95 2.04 9.17 0.99
CA ARG A 95 2.65 7.86 1.25
C ARG A 95 3.80 8.01 2.23
N ARG A 96 3.80 7.19 3.26
CA ARG A 96 4.90 7.08 4.23
C ARG A 96 5.66 5.78 4.00
N ASN A 97 6.94 5.90 3.70
CA ASN A 97 7.84 4.74 3.56
C ASN A 97 8.49 4.39 4.90
N ASP A 98 8.64 5.38 5.78
CA ASP A 98 9.21 5.25 7.09
C ASP A 98 8.33 5.98 8.09
N VAL A 99 7.85 5.25 9.09
CA VAL A 99 7.05 5.77 10.20
C VAL A 99 7.82 5.76 11.53
N SER A 100 9.10 5.39 11.51
CA SER A 100 9.95 5.37 12.71
C SER A 100 10.05 6.74 13.37
N SER A 101 10.03 7.82 12.58
CA SER A 101 9.97 9.19 13.09
C SER A 101 8.66 9.54 13.81
N ILE A 102 7.61 8.74 13.59
CA ILE A 102 6.30 8.91 14.22
C ILE A 102 6.16 7.92 15.39
N TYR A 103 6.77 6.74 15.26
CA TYR A 103 6.70 5.67 16.23
C TYR A 103 8.01 4.89 16.31
N GLY A 104 8.67 4.95 17.46
CA GLY A 104 9.99 4.33 17.69
C GLY A 104 9.98 2.85 18.08
N GLY A 105 8.81 2.21 18.09
CA GLY A 105 8.64 0.82 18.56
C GLY A 105 8.08 0.74 19.98
N PRO A 106 7.85 -0.45 20.52
CA PRO A 106 8.16 -1.75 19.89
C PRO A 106 7.30 -2.02 18.66
N TYR A 107 7.87 -2.73 17.70
CA TYR A 107 7.18 -3.11 16.47
C TYR A 107 6.57 -4.51 16.59
N TYR A 108 5.50 -4.74 15.83
CA TYR A 108 4.90 -6.06 15.63
C TYR A 108 5.22 -6.55 14.22
N LEU A 109 5.72 -7.79 14.13
CA LEU A 109 6.04 -8.43 12.86
C LEU A 109 5.02 -9.54 12.57
N GLU A 110 4.49 -9.56 11.38
CA GLU A 110 3.60 -10.61 10.89
C GLU A 110 4.20 -11.26 9.65
N VAL A 111 4.29 -12.58 9.66
CA VAL A 111 4.77 -13.37 8.52
C VAL A 111 3.60 -14.12 7.90
N ASP A 112 3.27 -13.76 6.67
CA ASP A 112 2.36 -14.53 5.82
C ASP A 112 3.18 -15.61 5.11
N LYS A 113 3.05 -16.84 5.57
CA LYS A 113 3.78 -17.99 5.02
C LYS A 113 3.33 -18.36 3.61
N THR A 114 2.05 -18.14 3.29
CA THR A 114 1.48 -18.47 1.97
C THR A 114 2.09 -17.61 0.88
N ASN A 115 2.25 -16.33 1.14
CA ASN A 115 2.76 -15.37 0.18
C ASN A 115 4.27 -15.08 0.33
N GLY A 116 4.93 -15.63 1.39
CA GLY A 116 6.33 -15.36 1.68
C GLY A 116 6.60 -13.88 1.94
N VAL A 117 5.75 -13.25 2.76
CA VAL A 117 5.79 -11.81 3.02
C VAL A 117 5.82 -11.57 4.52
N MET A 118 6.74 -10.73 4.99
CA MET A 118 6.75 -10.20 6.34
C MET A 118 6.34 -8.73 6.33
N THR A 119 5.37 -8.38 7.17
CA THR A 119 4.96 -6.99 7.39
C THR A 119 5.32 -6.56 8.81
N VAL A 120 6.00 -5.43 8.91
CA VAL A 120 6.32 -4.77 10.17
C VAL A 120 5.25 -3.73 10.43
N TYR A 121 4.61 -3.77 11.59
CA TYR A 121 3.58 -2.81 12.03
C TYR A 121 4.08 -1.98 13.20
N THR A 122 3.47 -0.81 13.41
CA THR A 122 3.76 0.05 14.58
C THR A 122 3.41 -0.63 15.90
N ASP A 123 2.38 -1.47 15.89
CA ASP A 123 1.89 -2.15 17.09
C ASP A 123 1.03 -3.36 16.73
N TYR A 124 0.57 -4.06 17.77
CA TYR A 124 -0.29 -5.24 17.66
C TYR A 124 -1.64 -4.99 16.97
N SER A 125 -2.12 -3.74 16.92
CA SER A 125 -3.39 -3.43 16.22
C SER A 125 -3.32 -3.61 14.71
N LYS A 126 -2.12 -3.72 14.15
CA LYS A 126 -1.83 -3.92 12.72
C LYS A 126 -2.43 -2.86 11.80
N LYS A 127 -2.69 -1.66 12.33
CA LYS A 127 -3.33 -0.59 11.56
C LYS A 127 -2.36 0.16 10.66
N ILE A 128 -1.12 0.31 11.09
CA ILE A 128 -0.12 1.11 10.38
C ILE A 128 1.07 0.23 10.02
N PRO A 129 1.19 -0.18 8.76
CA PRO A 129 2.37 -0.90 8.29
C PRO A 129 3.56 0.07 8.17
N VAL A 130 4.68 -0.33 8.74
CA VAL A 130 5.97 0.37 8.61
C VAL A 130 6.67 -0.04 7.33
N LYS A 131 6.72 -1.36 7.10
CA LYS A 131 7.47 -1.94 5.99
C LYS A 131 6.94 -3.33 5.64
N THR A 132 6.98 -3.67 4.37
CA THR A 132 6.69 -5.01 3.87
C THR A 132 7.88 -5.51 3.08
N ILE A 133 8.35 -6.72 3.37
CA ILE A 133 9.49 -7.36 2.71
C ILE A 133 9.17 -8.80 2.32
N ARG A 134 9.81 -9.29 1.27
CA ARG A 134 9.76 -10.72 0.94
C ARG A 134 10.69 -11.49 1.87
N VAL A 135 10.23 -12.63 2.32
CA VAL A 135 10.99 -13.54 3.20
C VAL A 135 10.92 -14.96 2.68
N SER A 136 11.95 -15.73 2.97
CA SER A 136 11.90 -17.18 2.79
C SER A 136 11.16 -17.81 3.95
N VAL A 137 10.30 -18.76 3.65
CA VAL A 137 9.58 -19.57 4.62
C VAL A 137 10.02 -21.04 4.48
N GLY A 138 9.78 -21.84 5.50
CA GLY A 138 10.15 -23.24 5.50
C GLY A 138 9.46 -24.03 4.39
N LEU A 139 10.11 -25.10 3.96
CA LEU A 139 9.58 -26.07 3.01
C LEU A 139 8.60 -27.03 3.68
N SER A 140 7.89 -27.84 2.88
CA SER A 140 6.93 -28.83 3.37
C SER A 140 7.49 -29.79 4.43
N GLY A 141 8.78 -30.17 4.32
CA GLY A 141 9.44 -31.04 5.29
C GLY A 141 10.04 -30.33 6.52
N THR A 142 10.20 -29.02 6.44
CA THR A 142 10.75 -28.16 7.51
C THR A 142 9.98 -26.87 7.57
N PRO A 143 8.70 -26.89 7.97
CA PRO A 143 7.86 -25.72 7.90
C PRO A 143 8.30 -24.65 8.90
N THR A 144 8.10 -23.39 8.53
CA THR A 144 8.14 -22.29 9.50
C THR A 144 7.02 -22.50 10.50
N TRP A 145 7.34 -22.47 11.77
CA TRP A 145 6.38 -22.70 12.84
C TRP A 145 5.30 -21.61 12.90
N ASP A 146 4.09 -22.03 13.26
CA ASP A 146 2.98 -21.11 13.55
C ASP A 146 3.02 -20.72 15.02
N GLY A 147 2.68 -19.47 15.29
CA GLY A 147 2.58 -18.98 16.66
C GLY A 147 2.91 -17.49 16.77
N THR A 148 2.78 -16.99 17.98
CA THR A 148 3.21 -15.65 18.37
C THR A 148 4.39 -15.75 19.30
N TYR A 149 5.47 -15.09 18.96
CA TYR A 149 6.76 -15.22 19.62
C TYR A 149 7.32 -13.85 20.00
N GLY A 150 8.08 -13.79 21.10
CA GLY A 150 8.90 -12.63 21.43
C GLY A 150 10.21 -12.64 20.66
N LEU A 151 10.79 -11.47 20.46
CA LEU A 151 12.14 -11.29 19.92
C LEU A 151 13.02 -10.73 21.04
N SER A 152 14.07 -11.46 21.44
CA SER A 152 14.82 -11.08 22.65
C SER A 152 16.24 -10.60 22.36
N ARG A 153 16.98 -11.26 21.51
CA ARG A 153 18.40 -10.99 21.30
C ARG A 153 18.74 -10.75 19.85
N SER A 154 19.41 -9.65 19.56
CA SER A 154 19.97 -9.37 18.23
C SER A 154 21.46 -9.65 18.22
N LEU A 155 21.93 -10.36 17.19
CA LEU A 155 23.35 -10.63 16.94
C LEU A 155 23.72 -10.02 15.60
N ARG A 156 24.84 -9.29 15.57
CA ARG A 156 25.34 -8.75 14.30
C ARG A 156 25.75 -9.87 13.34
N TRP A 157 26.33 -10.95 13.88
CA TRP A 157 26.71 -12.14 13.15
C TRP A 157 26.28 -13.38 13.92
N GLN A 158 25.72 -14.35 13.24
CA GLN A 158 25.25 -15.60 13.81
C GLN A 158 25.66 -16.74 12.88
N PRO A 159 26.28 -17.84 13.40
CA PRO A 159 26.47 -19.04 12.62
C PRO A 159 25.12 -19.65 12.25
N LEU A 160 24.97 -20.03 11.00
CA LEU A 160 23.83 -20.78 10.48
C LEU A 160 24.22 -22.23 10.34
N MET A 161 23.27 -23.08 9.98
CA MET A 161 23.57 -24.49 9.67
C MET A 161 24.57 -24.57 8.50
N GLY A 162 25.63 -25.37 8.66
CA GLY A 162 26.73 -25.47 7.69
C GLY A 162 27.77 -24.34 7.84
N PRO A 163 28.59 -24.08 6.82
CA PRO A 163 29.65 -23.06 6.89
C PRO A 163 29.19 -21.63 6.72
N SER A 164 27.88 -21.39 6.73
CA SER A 164 27.28 -20.08 6.45
C SER A 164 27.09 -19.24 7.69
N TRP A 165 27.18 -17.90 7.53
CA TRP A 165 26.94 -16.92 8.56
C TRP A 165 25.77 -16.01 8.17
N GLY A 166 24.85 -15.77 9.13
CA GLY A 166 23.79 -14.76 9.01
C GLY A 166 24.21 -13.45 9.63
N GLN A 167 23.86 -12.35 9.00
CA GLN A 167 24.04 -11.01 9.54
C GLN A 167 22.72 -10.50 10.13
N TYR A 168 22.79 -9.77 11.25
CA TYR A 168 21.63 -9.23 11.97
C TYR A 168 20.59 -10.28 12.40
N GLY A 169 21.09 -11.45 12.86
CA GLY A 169 20.24 -12.48 13.45
C GLY A 169 19.49 -11.97 14.69
N THR A 170 18.23 -12.38 14.85
CA THR A 170 17.42 -12.10 16.01
C THR A 170 16.90 -13.42 16.58
N HIS A 171 17.04 -13.61 17.89
CA HIS A 171 16.54 -14.79 18.56
C HIS A 171 15.02 -14.69 18.73
N VAL A 172 14.32 -15.76 18.39
CA VAL A 172 12.86 -15.88 18.57
C VAL A 172 12.59 -16.74 19.81
N ASP A 173 11.97 -16.14 20.82
CA ASP A 173 11.68 -16.81 22.07
C ASP A 173 10.54 -17.81 21.94
N GLY A 174 10.69 -19.00 22.58
CA GLY A 174 9.66 -20.04 22.54
C GLY A 174 9.70 -20.95 21.32
N CYS A 175 10.57 -20.70 20.34
CA CYS A 175 10.91 -21.69 19.32
C CYS A 175 11.87 -22.68 19.94
N GLY A 176 11.47 -23.96 20.06
CA GLY A 176 12.34 -25.03 20.50
C GLY A 176 13.63 -25.04 19.68
N GLN A 177 14.75 -25.17 20.34
CA GLN A 177 16.00 -25.48 19.66
C GLN A 177 15.90 -26.94 19.20
N GLY A 178 15.63 -27.13 17.89
CA GLY A 178 15.75 -28.41 17.24
C GLY A 178 17.17 -28.60 16.71
#